data_95058076d92b320ed12e3838024ce402
#
_entry.id   95058076d92b320ed12e3838024ce402
#
_cell.length_a   1.000
_cell.length_b   1.000
_cell.length_c   1.000
_cell.angle_alpha   90.00
_cell.angle_beta   90.00
_cell.angle_gamma   90.00
#
_symmetry.space_group_name_H-M   'P 1'
#
loop_
_entity.id
_entity.type
_entity.pdbx_description
1 polymer ?
#
loop_
_entity_poly.entity_id
_entity_poly.type
_entity_poly.pdbx_seq_one_letter_code
_entity_poly.pdbx_strand_id
1 'polypeptide(L)'
;PEVVYVLNDSESEVLFVGEEFYPVIEQIKDEIPKVKKIIAVDDSHETFESYIAWRDSQGETDPGVSTSLDDDIIQLYTSGTTGHPKGVQLTNQNFSSANDTIEGIVPFKEGTPNLVCMPGYQVAGTNWGIWGLIHGCKNIIIADIDPVLILELIEKEKIRSSLFVPAVILFLVSIPQAAETDFSSLKF
;
A
#
# COMPACT_ATOMS: atom_id res chain seq x y z
N PRO A 1 19.41 4.79 -10.35
CA PRO A 1 19.10 4.26 -11.72
C PRO A 1 17.70 3.58 -11.75
N GLU A 2 17.35 2.74 -10.77
CA GLU A 2 16.09 1.98 -10.78
C GLU A 2 14.87 2.89 -10.65
N VAL A 3 14.88 3.86 -9.74
CA VAL A 3 13.78 4.82 -9.55
C VAL A 3 13.55 5.64 -10.82
N VAL A 4 14.62 6.10 -11.47
CA VAL A 4 14.53 6.81 -12.76
C VAL A 4 13.88 5.94 -13.84
N TYR A 5 14.31 4.67 -13.92
CA TYR A 5 13.73 3.73 -14.86
C TYR A 5 12.22 3.54 -14.60
N VAL A 6 11.85 3.22 -13.37
CA VAL A 6 10.44 2.97 -13.00
C VAL A 6 9.56 4.19 -13.30
N LEU A 7 9.97 5.39 -12.90
CA LEU A 7 9.18 6.60 -13.10
C LEU A 7 9.02 6.98 -14.59
N ASN A 8 10.04 6.72 -15.40
CA ASN A 8 9.97 6.98 -16.84
C ASN A 8 9.19 5.90 -17.59
N ASP A 9 9.34 4.63 -17.20
CA ASP A 9 8.64 3.50 -17.82
C ASP A 9 7.13 3.51 -17.48
N SER A 10 6.79 3.84 -16.23
CA SER A 10 5.39 3.99 -15.80
C SER A 10 4.70 5.24 -16.31
N GLU A 11 5.45 6.16 -16.93
CA GLU A 11 4.95 7.48 -17.35
C GLU A 11 4.28 8.28 -16.23
N SER A 12 4.77 8.10 -15.00
CA SER A 12 4.22 8.78 -13.83
C SER A 12 4.29 10.30 -13.96
N GLU A 13 3.14 10.97 -13.80
CA GLU A 13 3.04 12.43 -13.89
C GLU A 13 3.06 13.13 -12.53
N VAL A 14 2.66 12.43 -11.47
CA VAL A 14 2.66 12.93 -10.09
C VAL A 14 3.42 11.94 -9.21
N LEU A 15 4.34 12.46 -8.42
CA LEU A 15 5.15 11.68 -7.47
C LEU A 15 4.85 12.13 -6.05
N PHE A 16 4.37 11.22 -5.22
CA PHE A 16 4.32 11.39 -3.76
C PHE A 16 5.60 10.82 -3.16
N VAL A 17 6.27 11.59 -2.32
CA VAL A 17 7.57 11.20 -1.79
C VAL A 17 7.67 11.48 -0.29
N GLY A 18 8.19 10.49 0.46
CA GLY A 18 8.51 10.62 1.88
C GLY A 18 9.83 11.34 2.12
N GLU A 19 9.98 11.91 3.31
CA GLU A 19 11.13 12.74 3.70
C GLU A 19 12.48 12.03 3.47
N GLU A 20 12.55 10.75 3.77
CA GLU A 20 13.78 9.95 3.62
C GLU A 20 14.31 9.89 2.17
N PHE A 21 13.43 10.12 1.18
CA PHE A 21 13.77 10.07 -0.25
C PHE A 21 13.98 11.44 -0.90
N TYR A 22 13.74 12.55 -0.20
CA TYR A 22 13.91 13.90 -0.78
C TYR A 22 15.28 14.10 -1.41
N PRO A 23 16.41 13.73 -0.76
CA PRO A 23 17.73 13.91 -1.35
C PRO A 23 17.93 13.10 -2.63
N VAL A 24 17.31 11.93 -2.73
CA VAL A 24 17.39 11.10 -3.93
C VAL A 24 16.63 11.74 -5.08
N ILE A 25 15.41 12.22 -4.82
CA ILE A 25 14.56 12.85 -5.83
C ILE A 25 15.19 14.17 -6.33
N GLU A 26 15.77 14.98 -5.44
CA GLU A 26 16.49 16.20 -5.85
C GLU A 26 17.64 15.90 -6.81
N GLN A 27 18.35 14.78 -6.65
CA GLN A 27 19.44 14.39 -7.53
C GLN A 27 18.99 13.93 -8.92
N ILE A 28 17.79 13.33 -9.01
CA ILE A 28 17.31 12.70 -10.26
C ILE A 28 16.20 13.47 -10.95
N LYS A 29 15.75 14.60 -10.42
CA LYS A 29 14.58 15.35 -10.95
C LYS A 29 14.70 15.71 -12.43
N ASP A 30 15.90 15.97 -12.91
CA ASP A 30 16.14 16.28 -14.32
C ASP A 30 16.13 15.03 -15.23
N GLU A 31 16.19 13.82 -14.63
CA GLU A 31 16.15 12.55 -15.33
C GLU A 31 14.73 11.93 -15.41
N ILE A 32 13.75 12.58 -14.79
CA ILE A 32 12.34 12.12 -14.74
C ILE A 32 11.39 13.15 -15.37
N PRO A 33 11.57 13.49 -16.67
CA PRO A 33 10.87 14.62 -17.30
C PRO A 33 9.36 14.45 -17.44
N LYS A 34 8.82 13.22 -17.25
CA LYS A 34 7.38 12.97 -17.28
C LYS A 34 6.71 13.35 -15.95
N VAL A 35 7.45 13.39 -14.85
CA VAL A 35 6.93 13.83 -13.56
C VAL A 35 6.74 15.35 -13.57
N LYS A 36 5.49 15.77 -13.58
CA LYS A 36 5.09 17.19 -13.63
C LYS A 36 4.96 17.81 -12.25
N LYS A 37 4.69 16.98 -11.24
CA LYS A 37 4.44 17.40 -9.86
C LYS A 37 5.09 16.44 -8.87
N ILE A 38 5.83 16.99 -7.90
CA ILE A 38 6.39 16.25 -6.77
C ILE A 38 5.72 16.77 -5.49
N ILE A 39 5.16 15.87 -4.70
CA ILE A 39 4.40 16.17 -3.47
C ILE A 39 5.11 15.54 -2.28
N ALA A 40 5.54 16.37 -1.34
CA ALA A 40 6.12 15.97 -0.08
C ALA A 40 5.03 15.45 0.87
N VAL A 41 5.10 14.17 1.27
CA VAL A 41 4.03 13.51 2.05
C VAL A 41 4.14 13.85 3.54
N ASP A 42 5.38 13.92 4.05
CA ASP A 42 5.62 14.13 5.49
C ASP A 42 5.72 15.63 5.81
N ASP A 43 6.92 16.15 5.96
CA ASP A 43 7.12 17.56 6.25
C ASP A 43 7.19 18.42 4.97
N SER A 44 7.08 19.75 5.15
CA SER A 44 7.26 20.69 4.06
C SER A 44 8.70 20.62 3.52
N HIS A 45 8.84 20.64 2.20
CA HIS A 45 10.11 20.74 1.50
C HIS A 45 10.22 22.11 0.82
N GLU A 46 11.45 22.63 0.64
CA GLU A 46 11.65 23.96 0.06
C GLU A 46 11.12 24.08 -1.39
N THR A 47 11.22 22.98 -2.16
CA THR A 47 10.88 22.96 -3.60
C THR A 47 9.71 22.06 -3.95
N PHE A 48 9.34 21.10 -3.10
CA PHE A 48 8.20 20.20 -3.34
C PHE A 48 6.94 20.75 -2.69
N GLU A 49 5.80 20.56 -3.36
CA GLU A 49 4.51 20.96 -2.81
C GLU A 49 4.14 20.11 -1.57
N SER A 50 3.69 20.74 -0.49
CA SER A 50 3.22 20.02 0.69
C SER A 50 1.94 19.22 0.37
N TYR A 51 1.90 17.96 0.77
CA TYR A 51 0.69 17.12 0.64
C TYR A 51 -0.53 17.75 1.29
N ILE A 52 -0.38 18.33 2.48
CA ILE A 52 -1.49 18.97 3.18
C ILE A 52 -2.05 20.15 2.37
N ALA A 53 -1.17 21.04 1.88
CA ALA A 53 -1.58 22.18 1.07
C ALA A 53 -2.22 21.73 -0.26
N TRP A 54 -1.63 20.73 -0.92
CA TRP A 54 -2.18 20.17 -2.15
C TRP A 54 -3.56 19.53 -1.92
N ARG A 55 -3.70 18.69 -0.89
CA ARG A 55 -4.97 18.04 -0.53
C ARG A 55 -6.06 19.08 -0.23
N ASP A 56 -5.74 20.07 0.62
CA ASP A 56 -6.71 21.07 1.07
C ASP A 56 -7.11 22.06 -0.04
N SER A 57 -6.35 22.13 -1.13
CA SER A 57 -6.68 22.89 -2.33
C SER A 57 -7.66 22.17 -3.27
N GLN A 58 -7.92 20.87 -3.05
CA GLN A 58 -8.82 20.11 -3.90
C GLN A 58 -10.30 20.36 -3.55
N GLY A 59 -11.19 20.19 -4.53
CA GLY A 59 -12.62 20.24 -4.29
C GLY A 59 -13.10 19.00 -3.50
N GLU A 60 -14.14 19.19 -2.70
CA GLU A 60 -14.75 18.11 -1.89
C GLU A 60 -15.85 17.34 -2.66
N THR A 61 -16.13 17.74 -3.89
CA THR A 61 -17.18 17.11 -4.71
C THR A 61 -16.61 15.92 -5.49
N ASP A 62 -17.43 14.89 -5.65
CA ASP A 62 -17.11 13.77 -6.53
C ASP A 62 -16.80 14.29 -7.94
N PRO A 63 -15.63 14.00 -8.51
CA PRO A 63 -15.26 14.43 -9.85
C PRO A 63 -16.15 13.81 -10.95
N GLY A 64 -16.97 12.82 -10.63
CA GLY A 64 -17.90 12.18 -11.56
C GLY A 64 -17.22 11.41 -12.69
N VAL A 65 -15.98 10.95 -12.48
CA VAL A 65 -15.26 10.16 -13.48
C VAL A 65 -15.82 8.74 -13.52
N SER A 66 -16.31 8.34 -14.69
CA SER A 66 -16.73 6.96 -14.93
C SER A 66 -15.52 6.10 -15.31
N THR A 67 -15.44 4.91 -14.74
CA THR A 67 -14.41 3.91 -15.07
C THR A 67 -15.03 2.66 -15.68
N SER A 68 -14.27 1.95 -16.50
CA SER A 68 -14.64 0.65 -17.05
C SER A 68 -13.89 -0.49 -16.35
N LEU A 69 -14.33 -1.72 -16.57
CA LEU A 69 -13.63 -2.89 -16.06
C LEU A 69 -12.24 -3.08 -16.69
N ASP A 70 -12.05 -2.55 -17.89
CA ASP A 70 -10.79 -2.68 -18.64
C ASP A 70 -9.78 -1.56 -18.31
N ASP A 71 -10.19 -0.55 -17.53
CA ASP A 71 -9.27 0.53 -17.14
C ASP A 71 -8.22 0.00 -16.15
N ASP A 72 -6.96 0.35 -16.42
CA ASP A 72 -5.84 0.08 -15.50
C ASP A 72 -5.96 0.96 -14.26
N ILE A 73 -5.85 0.36 -13.08
CA ILE A 73 -5.95 1.07 -11.80
C ILE A 73 -4.67 1.05 -10.99
N ILE A 74 -3.84 0.03 -11.19
CA ILE A 74 -2.56 -0.12 -10.48
C ILE A 74 -1.53 -0.71 -11.43
N GLN A 75 -0.30 -0.17 -11.34
CA GLN A 75 0.88 -0.77 -11.95
C GLN A 75 1.87 -1.13 -10.85
N LEU A 76 2.21 -2.41 -10.74
CA LEU A 76 3.17 -2.93 -9.77
C LEU A 76 4.41 -3.45 -10.49
N TYR A 77 5.58 -3.07 -9.98
CA TYR A 77 6.85 -3.51 -10.56
C TYR A 77 7.35 -4.79 -9.91
N THR A 78 7.77 -5.75 -10.73
CA THR A 78 8.40 -6.99 -10.30
C THR A 78 9.87 -6.99 -10.71
N SER A 79 10.73 -7.64 -9.92
CA SER A 79 12.13 -7.86 -10.26
C SER A 79 12.21 -8.81 -11.47
N GLY A 80 12.27 -8.27 -12.68
CA GLY A 80 12.35 -9.06 -13.90
C GLY A 80 13.55 -10.03 -13.89
N THR A 81 13.35 -11.26 -14.31
CA THR A 81 14.42 -12.25 -14.47
C THR A 81 15.42 -11.90 -15.59
N THR A 82 15.13 -10.87 -16.39
CA THR A 82 15.88 -10.47 -17.59
C THR A 82 16.59 -9.13 -17.50
N GLY A 83 16.73 -8.54 -16.30
CA GLY A 83 17.53 -7.32 -16.03
C GLY A 83 16.71 -6.14 -15.52
N HIS A 84 15.75 -5.60 -16.27
CA HIS A 84 14.94 -4.46 -15.80
C HIS A 84 13.64 -4.92 -15.13
N PRO A 85 13.17 -4.19 -14.09
CA PRO A 85 11.85 -4.41 -13.52
C PRO A 85 10.75 -4.31 -14.59
N LYS A 86 9.69 -5.08 -14.42
CA LYS A 86 8.52 -5.07 -15.31
C LYS A 86 7.31 -4.52 -14.58
N GLY A 87 6.67 -3.51 -15.16
CA GLY A 87 5.43 -2.94 -14.66
C GLY A 87 4.24 -3.82 -15.08
N VAL A 88 3.60 -4.47 -14.10
CA VAL A 88 2.39 -5.25 -14.31
C VAL A 88 1.19 -4.35 -14.11
N GLN A 89 0.44 -4.11 -15.16
CA GLN A 89 -0.80 -3.34 -15.12
C GLN A 89 -1.96 -4.24 -14.68
N LEU A 90 -2.71 -3.78 -13.68
CA LEU A 90 -3.87 -4.46 -13.13
C LEU A 90 -5.10 -3.61 -13.38
N THR A 91 -6.10 -4.21 -14.03
CA THR A 91 -7.37 -3.55 -14.37
C THR A 91 -8.37 -3.59 -13.21
N ASN A 92 -9.43 -2.78 -13.30
CA ASN A 92 -10.59 -2.88 -12.42
C ASN A 92 -11.16 -4.30 -12.37
N GLN A 93 -11.19 -5.00 -13.51
CA GLN A 93 -11.66 -6.38 -13.58
C GLN A 93 -10.80 -7.34 -12.77
N ASN A 94 -9.46 -7.18 -12.80
CA ASN A 94 -8.57 -8.03 -12.00
C ASN A 94 -8.86 -7.91 -10.51
N PHE A 95 -9.06 -6.68 -10.03
CA PHE A 95 -9.39 -6.41 -8.62
C PHE A 95 -10.77 -6.91 -8.23
N SER A 96 -11.79 -6.67 -9.05
CA SER A 96 -13.16 -7.14 -8.80
C SER A 96 -13.21 -8.66 -8.73
N SER A 97 -12.61 -9.36 -9.70
CA SER A 97 -12.60 -10.83 -9.73
C SER A 97 -11.84 -11.43 -8.53
N ALA A 98 -10.75 -10.79 -8.11
CA ALA A 98 -10.01 -11.22 -6.94
C ALA A 98 -10.82 -10.98 -5.65
N ASN A 99 -11.50 -9.82 -5.54
CA ASN A 99 -12.40 -9.52 -4.42
C ASN A 99 -13.53 -10.56 -4.32
N ASP A 100 -14.21 -10.85 -5.42
CA ASP A 100 -15.29 -11.85 -5.47
C ASP A 100 -14.80 -13.24 -5.00
N THR A 101 -13.55 -13.58 -5.33
CA THR A 101 -12.94 -14.85 -4.92
C THR A 101 -12.73 -14.92 -3.41
N ILE A 102 -12.34 -13.84 -2.77
CA ILE A 102 -12.04 -13.83 -1.32
C ILE A 102 -13.25 -13.54 -0.45
N GLU A 103 -14.33 -12.95 -0.99
CA GLU A 103 -15.51 -12.53 -0.23
C GLU A 103 -16.13 -13.68 0.59
N GLY A 104 -16.11 -14.91 0.07
CA GLY A 104 -16.58 -16.09 0.77
C GLY A 104 -15.58 -16.73 1.74
N ILE A 105 -14.32 -16.29 1.71
CA ILE A 105 -13.20 -16.90 2.46
C ILE A 105 -12.79 -16.02 3.63
N VAL A 106 -12.61 -14.72 3.38
CA VAL A 106 -12.15 -13.76 4.38
C VAL A 106 -13.38 -13.10 5.02
N PRO A 107 -13.55 -13.22 6.34
CA PRO A 107 -14.71 -12.66 7.03
C PRO A 107 -14.53 -11.16 7.30
N PHE A 108 -14.33 -10.36 6.25
CA PHE A 108 -14.34 -8.91 6.37
C PHE A 108 -15.68 -8.42 6.92
N LYS A 109 -15.63 -7.41 7.75
CA LYS A 109 -16.82 -6.81 8.32
C LYS A 109 -16.57 -5.33 8.58
N GLU A 110 -17.54 -4.50 8.20
CA GLU A 110 -17.50 -3.06 8.41
C GLU A 110 -17.13 -2.69 9.85
N GLY A 111 -16.27 -1.71 10.00
CA GLY A 111 -15.77 -1.20 11.27
C GLY A 111 -14.80 -2.11 12.02
N THR A 112 -14.53 -3.33 11.53
CA THR A 112 -13.59 -4.22 12.22
C THR A 112 -12.12 -3.93 11.86
N PRO A 113 -11.18 -4.10 12.83
CA PRO A 113 -9.77 -3.85 12.57
C PRO A 113 -9.16 -4.89 11.62
N ASN A 114 -8.53 -4.39 10.57
CA ASN A 114 -7.78 -5.14 9.56
C ASN A 114 -6.32 -4.68 9.57
N LEU A 115 -5.38 -5.57 9.82
CA LEU A 115 -3.96 -5.23 9.85
C LEU A 115 -3.34 -5.39 8.46
N VAL A 116 -2.75 -4.30 7.95
CA VAL A 116 -2.00 -4.25 6.69
C VAL A 116 -0.51 -4.12 7.03
N CYS A 117 0.16 -5.25 7.14
CA CYS A 117 1.58 -5.33 7.49
C CYS A 117 2.48 -5.73 6.31
N MET A 118 1.87 -6.19 5.21
CA MET A 118 2.66 -6.47 4.01
C MET A 118 2.94 -5.19 3.24
N PRO A 119 4.13 -5.07 2.61
CA PRO A 119 4.51 -3.85 1.91
C PRO A 119 3.50 -3.41 0.84
N GLY A 120 3.12 -2.12 0.85
CA GLY A 120 2.16 -1.55 -0.09
C GLY A 120 2.64 -1.51 -1.55
N TYR A 121 3.93 -1.66 -1.81
CA TYR A 121 4.48 -1.78 -3.16
C TYR A 121 4.43 -3.21 -3.74
N GLN A 122 3.89 -4.16 -2.98
CA GLN A 122 3.66 -5.55 -3.39
C GLN A 122 2.16 -5.84 -3.44
N VAL A 123 1.78 -6.75 -4.34
CA VAL A 123 0.38 -7.13 -4.54
C VAL A 123 -0.33 -7.57 -3.25
N ALA A 124 0.38 -8.25 -2.35
CA ALA A 124 -0.17 -8.71 -1.07
C ALA A 124 -0.61 -7.54 -0.17
N GLY A 125 0.25 -6.53 0.02
CA GLY A 125 -0.08 -5.36 0.83
C GLY A 125 -1.12 -4.47 0.17
N THR A 126 -0.94 -4.17 -1.12
CA THR A 126 -1.89 -3.35 -1.89
C THR A 126 -3.30 -3.93 -1.87
N ASN A 127 -3.44 -5.19 -2.28
CA ASN A 127 -4.76 -5.82 -2.37
C ASN A 127 -5.41 -5.93 -0.99
N TRP A 128 -4.65 -6.35 0.03
CA TRP A 128 -5.20 -6.51 1.37
C TRP A 128 -5.73 -5.20 1.96
N GLY A 129 -4.98 -4.10 1.74
CA GLY A 129 -5.42 -2.76 2.14
C GLY A 129 -6.67 -2.29 1.39
N ILE A 130 -6.70 -2.46 0.07
CA ILE A 130 -7.85 -2.08 -0.77
C ILE A 130 -9.10 -2.90 -0.42
N TRP A 131 -8.96 -4.21 -0.25
CA TRP A 131 -10.09 -5.06 0.14
C TRP A 131 -10.65 -4.66 1.52
N GLY A 132 -9.78 -4.36 2.48
CA GLY A 132 -10.22 -3.80 3.75
C GLY A 132 -11.03 -2.50 3.61
N LEU A 133 -10.61 -1.61 2.69
CA LEU A 133 -11.35 -0.37 2.39
C LEU A 133 -12.71 -0.65 1.72
N ILE A 134 -12.76 -1.52 0.72
CA ILE A 134 -13.99 -1.90 0.02
C ILE A 134 -15.04 -2.44 0.99
N HIS A 135 -14.60 -3.22 1.99
CA HIS A 135 -15.48 -3.79 3.00
C HIS A 135 -15.71 -2.91 4.24
N GLY A 136 -15.26 -1.66 4.20
CA GLY A 136 -15.45 -0.69 5.30
C GLY A 136 -14.68 -1.03 6.59
N CYS A 137 -13.60 -1.81 6.49
CA CYS A 137 -12.77 -2.14 7.64
C CYS A 137 -11.96 -0.93 8.15
N LYS A 138 -11.61 -0.92 9.43
CA LYS A 138 -10.57 -0.04 9.98
C LYS A 138 -9.20 -0.61 9.61
N ASN A 139 -8.60 -0.15 8.51
CA ASN A 139 -7.24 -0.53 8.16
C ASN A 139 -6.22 0.08 9.15
N ILE A 140 -5.41 -0.78 9.76
CA ILE A 140 -4.25 -0.41 10.56
C ILE A 140 -3.02 -0.75 9.72
N ILE A 141 -2.28 0.26 9.31
CA ILE A 141 -1.14 0.13 8.40
C ILE A 141 0.13 0.33 9.19
N ILE A 142 1.10 -0.56 9.02
CA ILE A 142 2.45 -0.41 9.59
C ILE A 142 3.47 -0.31 8.45
N ALA A 143 4.50 0.50 8.67
CA ALA A 143 5.53 0.75 7.64
C ALA A 143 6.43 -0.47 7.43
N ASP A 144 6.82 -1.11 8.53
CA ASP A 144 7.77 -2.22 8.54
C ASP A 144 7.18 -3.47 9.20
N ILE A 145 7.69 -4.63 8.80
CA ILE A 145 7.32 -5.92 9.41
C ILE A 145 8.09 -6.06 10.74
N ASP A 146 7.51 -5.53 11.81
CA ASP A 146 7.99 -5.69 13.18
C ASP A 146 7.12 -6.73 13.91
N PRO A 147 7.66 -7.91 14.25
CA PRO A 147 6.88 -8.97 14.87
C PRO A 147 6.37 -8.60 16.26
N VAL A 148 7.10 -7.81 17.04
CA VAL A 148 6.67 -7.37 18.37
C VAL A 148 5.48 -6.41 18.23
N LEU A 149 5.61 -5.40 17.37
CA LEU A 149 4.53 -4.46 17.08
C LEU A 149 3.28 -5.16 16.54
N ILE A 150 3.45 -6.16 15.65
CA ILE A 150 2.32 -6.93 15.11
C ILE A 150 1.55 -7.63 16.23
N LEU A 151 2.26 -8.31 17.16
CA LEU A 151 1.61 -9.01 18.29
C LEU A 151 0.90 -8.03 19.22
N GLU A 152 1.55 -6.91 19.55
CA GLU A 152 0.93 -5.84 20.35
C GLU A 152 -0.34 -5.29 19.69
N LEU A 153 -0.32 -5.04 18.38
CA LEU A 153 -1.48 -4.55 17.64
C LEU A 153 -2.61 -5.59 17.58
N ILE A 154 -2.29 -6.87 17.40
CA ILE A 154 -3.29 -7.95 17.41
C ILE A 154 -4.08 -7.90 18.71
N GLU A 155 -3.40 -7.80 19.84
CA GLU A 155 -4.05 -7.78 21.15
C GLU A 155 -4.74 -6.43 21.45
N LYS A 156 -4.03 -5.31 21.28
CA LYS A 156 -4.50 -3.98 21.63
C LYS A 156 -5.67 -3.52 20.76
N GLU A 157 -5.54 -3.65 19.45
CA GLU A 157 -6.55 -3.20 18.48
C GLU A 157 -7.60 -4.27 18.19
N LYS A 158 -7.46 -5.48 18.78
CA LYS A 158 -8.34 -6.62 18.54
C LYS A 158 -8.45 -6.93 17.04
N ILE A 159 -7.30 -7.03 16.38
CA ILE A 159 -7.22 -7.31 14.95
C ILE A 159 -8.06 -8.55 14.62
N ARG A 160 -8.95 -8.38 13.64
CA ARG A 160 -9.83 -9.45 13.17
C ARG A 160 -9.27 -10.20 11.98
N SER A 161 -8.58 -9.50 11.09
CA SER A 161 -8.02 -10.05 9.85
C SER A 161 -6.66 -9.47 9.55
N SER A 162 -5.77 -10.29 9.00
CA SER A 162 -4.48 -9.88 8.44
C SER A 162 -4.00 -10.90 7.42
N LEU A 163 -3.25 -10.45 6.44
CA LEU A 163 -2.57 -11.32 5.49
C LEU A 163 -1.10 -11.45 5.88
N PHE A 164 -0.68 -12.68 6.16
CA PHE A 164 0.71 -12.99 6.47
C PHE A 164 1.27 -13.99 5.45
N VAL A 165 2.44 -13.70 4.91
CA VAL A 165 3.21 -14.73 4.19
C VAL A 165 3.83 -15.72 5.19
N PRO A 166 4.10 -16.98 4.79
CA PRO A 166 4.62 -18.00 5.71
C PRO A 166 5.86 -17.58 6.51
N ALA A 167 6.76 -16.81 5.90
CA ALA A 167 7.97 -16.31 6.57
C ALA A 167 7.63 -15.38 7.76
N VAL A 168 6.62 -14.53 7.62
CA VAL A 168 6.15 -13.65 8.70
C VAL A 168 5.52 -14.47 9.81
N ILE A 169 4.70 -15.48 9.48
CA ILE A 169 4.11 -16.38 10.50
C ILE A 169 5.20 -17.09 11.30
N LEU A 170 6.20 -17.66 10.61
CA LEU A 170 7.33 -18.30 11.28
C LEU A 170 8.09 -17.34 12.19
N PHE A 171 8.27 -16.11 11.77
CA PHE A 171 8.91 -15.08 12.58
C PHE A 171 8.08 -14.74 13.82
N LEU A 172 6.78 -14.52 13.67
CA LEU A 172 5.86 -14.23 14.79
C LEU A 172 5.89 -15.35 15.85
N VAL A 173 5.79 -16.62 15.43
CA VAL A 173 5.76 -17.75 16.38
C VAL A 173 7.12 -18.08 17.01
N SER A 174 8.21 -17.53 16.47
CA SER A 174 9.55 -17.75 17.01
C SER A 174 9.90 -16.87 18.21
N ILE A 175 9.16 -15.80 18.44
CA ILE A 175 9.43 -14.88 19.54
C ILE A 175 8.61 -15.24 20.79
N PRO A 176 9.17 -15.08 22.01
CA PRO A 176 8.50 -15.48 23.26
C PRO A 176 7.14 -14.83 23.47
N GLN A 177 6.98 -13.57 23.05
CA GLN A 177 5.76 -12.78 23.19
C GLN A 177 4.53 -13.45 22.53
N ALA A 178 4.75 -14.24 21.48
CA ALA A 178 3.66 -14.95 20.83
C ALA A 178 2.89 -15.90 21.75
N ALA A 179 3.58 -16.50 22.73
CA ALA A 179 2.94 -17.41 23.70
C ALA A 179 2.03 -16.67 24.70
N GLU A 180 2.22 -15.37 24.88
CA GLU A 180 1.47 -14.53 25.81
C GLU A 180 0.39 -13.70 25.13
N THR A 181 0.40 -13.59 23.79
CA THR A 181 -0.51 -12.77 23.01
C THR A 181 -1.91 -13.40 22.91
N ASP A 182 -2.94 -12.61 23.14
CA ASP A 182 -4.33 -13.00 22.93
C ASP A 182 -4.73 -12.89 21.45
N PHE A 183 -4.75 -14.03 20.76
CA PHE A 183 -5.18 -14.14 19.36
C PHE A 183 -6.70 -14.36 19.19
N SER A 184 -7.51 -14.31 20.23
CA SER A 184 -8.94 -14.65 20.18
C SER A 184 -9.75 -13.79 19.20
N SER A 185 -9.31 -12.57 18.91
CA SER A 185 -9.93 -11.66 17.95
C SER A 185 -9.69 -12.05 16.49
N LEU A 186 -8.55 -12.68 16.17
CA LEU A 186 -8.22 -13.11 14.82
C LEU A 186 -9.21 -14.15 14.30
N LYS A 187 -9.73 -13.93 13.09
CA LYS A 187 -10.63 -14.84 12.39
C LYS A 187 -10.06 -15.29 11.05
N PHE A 188 -9.07 -14.54 10.54
CA PHE A 188 -8.33 -14.85 9.33
C PHE A 188 -6.94 -14.21 9.39
#